data_f65822424756175649a77f1a2e3130f8
#
_entry.id   f65822424756175649a77f1a2e3130f8
#
_cell.length_a   1.000
_cell.length_b   1.000
_cell.length_c   1.000
_cell.angle_alpha   90.00
_cell.angle_beta   90.00
_cell.angle_gamma   90.00
#
_symmetry.space_group_name_H-M   'P 1'
#
loop_
_entity.id
_entity.type
_entity.pdbx_description
1 polymer ?
#
loop_
_entity_poly.entity_id
_entity_poly.type
_entity_poly.pdbx_seq_one_letter_code
_entity_poly.pdbx_strand_id
1 'polypeptide(L)'
;MSEIVKDSLKLKTLWKIYKWKDENDEVSRFLQQGGSIEQAIKAFGEPFGVEEIHGNIALNEGIQLALEIIAGIDTTSSKWSNASAYLGVGDSNTAESATQTGLQAATNKAYKAMDSTYPQRTNQTLEWRATFGSSDANFAWEEYTVVNASSDTGKNLNRKISSKGTKASGESWTLVLQITAS
;
A
#
# COMPACT_ATOMS: atom_id res chain seq x y z
N MET A 1 26.16 16.44 -33.76
CA MET A 1 25.29 16.72 -32.65
C MET A 1 25.15 15.43 -31.86
N SER A 2 25.75 15.34 -30.64
CA SER A 2 25.61 14.16 -29.82
C SER A 2 24.19 14.15 -29.22
N GLU A 3 23.46 13.09 -29.48
CA GLU A 3 22.18 12.83 -28.84
C GLU A 3 22.41 12.74 -27.32
N ILE A 4 21.87 13.68 -26.56
CA ILE A 4 21.88 13.59 -25.09
C ILE A 4 20.92 12.49 -24.75
N VAL A 5 21.43 11.28 -24.44
CA VAL A 5 20.66 10.21 -23.85
C VAL A 5 20.16 10.72 -22.50
N LYS A 6 18.88 10.97 -22.39
CA LYS A 6 18.26 11.32 -21.10
C LYS A 6 18.21 10.04 -20.25
N ASP A 7 19.11 9.92 -19.31
CA ASP A 7 18.98 8.92 -18.24
C ASP A 7 17.73 9.25 -17.42
N SER A 8 16.75 8.36 -17.45
CA SER A 8 15.54 8.50 -16.62
C SER A 8 15.17 7.17 -15.99
N LEU A 9 15.21 7.14 -14.67
CA LEU A 9 14.58 6.06 -13.92
C LEU A 9 13.06 6.26 -13.99
N LYS A 10 12.35 5.28 -14.54
CA LYS A 10 10.90 5.27 -14.59
C LYS A 10 10.36 4.36 -13.48
N LEU A 11 9.46 4.90 -12.67
CA LEU A 11 8.74 4.12 -11.67
C LEU A 11 7.29 3.94 -12.12
N LYS A 12 6.84 2.69 -12.19
CA LYS A 12 5.44 2.34 -12.43
C LYS A 12 4.83 1.84 -11.13
N THR A 13 3.68 2.33 -10.79
CA THR A 13 2.93 1.95 -9.58
C THR A 13 1.62 1.30 -9.97
N LEU A 14 1.35 0.16 -9.34
CA LEU A 14 0.09 -0.58 -9.44
C LEU A 14 -0.40 -0.90 -8.04
N TRP A 15 -1.64 -0.55 -7.76
CA TRP A 15 -2.36 -0.97 -6.58
C TRP A 15 -3.40 -2.01 -6.98
N LYS A 16 -3.56 -3.05 -6.14
CA LYS A 16 -4.64 -4.04 -6.30
C LYS A 16 -5.40 -4.18 -4.99
N ILE A 17 -6.70 -4.38 -5.09
CA ILE A 17 -7.55 -4.65 -3.94
C ILE A 17 -8.35 -5.91 -4.23
N TYR A 18 -8.17 -6.92 -3.38
CA TYR A 18 -8.93 -8.17 -3.43
C TYR A 18 -9.96 -8.15 -2.31
N LYS A 19 -11.23 -8.42 -2.63
CA LYS A 19 -12.38 -8.26 -1.72
C LYS A 19 -13.06 -9.60 -1.50
N TRP A 20 -13.12 -10.09 -0.25
CA TRP A 20 -13.82 -11.32 0.12
C TRP A 20 -14.94 -11.05 1.14
N LYS A 21 -15.99 -11.90 1.12
CA LYS A 21 -16.87 -12.07 2.27
C LYS A 21 -16.11 -12.95 3.27
N ASP A 22 -15.91 -12.46 4.48
CA ASP A 22 -14.98 -13.07 5.46
C ASP A 22 -15.42 -12.76 6.90
N GLU A 23 -16.65 -13.17 7.24
CA GLU A 23 -17.27 -12.87 8.54
C GLU A 23 -16.46 -13.44 9.72
N ASN A 24 -15.74 -14.53 9.51
CA ASN A 24 -14.96 -15.21 10.55
C ASN A 24 -13.45 -14.93 10.49
N ASP A 25 -13.01 -13.98 9.65
CA ASP A 25 -11.61 -13.63 9.42
C ASP A 25 -10.72 -14.83 8.99
N GLU A 26 -11.27 -15.82 8.30
CA GLU A 26 -10.51 -16.99 7.85
C GLU A 26 -9.56 -16.63 6.70
N VAL A 27 -10.05 -15.91 5.70
CA VAL A 27 -9.26 -15.42 4.57
C VAL A 27 -8.20 -14.43 5.06
N SER A 28 -8.60 -13.46 5.89
CA SER A 28 -7.71 -12.42 6.39
C SER A 28 -6.58 -13.01 7.24
N ARG A 29 -6.87 -13.94 8.16
CA ARG A 29 -5.83 -14.62 8.96
C ARG A 29 -4.87 -15.41 8.08
N PHE A 30 -5.39 -16.15 7.09
CA PHE A 30 -4.58 -16.94 6.18
C PHE A 30 -3.58 -16.03 5.42
N LEU A 31 -4.05 -14.92 4.86
CA LEU A 31 -3.21 -13.98 4.11
C LEU A 31 -2.21 -13.25 5.01
N GLN A 32 -2.64 -12.78 6.19
CA GLN A 32 -1.77 -12.15 7.19
C GLN A 32 -0.63 -13.06 7.64
N GLN A 33 -0.85 -14.37 7.67
CA GLN A 33 0.17 -15.37 8.01
C GLN A 33 1.11 -15.74 6.85
N GLY A 34 0.95 -15.08 5.69
CA GLY A 34 1.84 -15.24 4.53
C GLY A 34 1.30 -16.16 3.43
N GLY A 35 0.04 -16.59 3.52
CA GLY A 35 -0.62 -17.29 2.42
C GLY A 35 -0.66 -16.43 1.15
N SER A 36 -0.55 -17.02 -0.05
CA SER A 36 -0.66 -16.27 -1.31
C SER A 36 -2.12 -16.05 -1.70
N ILE A 37 -2.36 -15.08 -2.60
CA ILE A 37 -3.70 -14.82 -3.15
C ILE A 37 -4.23 -16.07 -3.88
N GLU A 38 -3.40 -16.73 -4.68
CA GLU A 38 -3.78 -17.96 -5.39
C GLU A 38 -4.15 -19.10 -4.44
N GLN A 39 -3.43 -19.22 -3.32
CA GLN A 39 -3.75 -20.19 -2.28
C GLN A 39 -5.06 -19.85 -1.56
N ALA A 40 -5.30 -18.55 -1.30
CA ALA A 40 -6.56 -18.10 -0.70
C ALA A 40 -7.75 -18.37 -1.63
N ILE A 41 -7.62 -18.09 -2.93
CA ILE A 41 -8.64 -18.42 -3.94
C ILE A 41 -8.94 -19.93 -3.94
N LYS A 42 -7.91 -20.75 -3.90
CA LYS A 42 -8.08 -22.22 -3.88
C LYS A 42 -8.77 -22.73 -2.61
N ALA A 43 -8.51 -22.11 -1.46
CA ALA A 43 -9.01 -22.55 -0.17
C ALA A 43 -10.40 -22.00 0.16
N PHE A 44 -10.68 -20.75 -0.21
CA PHE A 44 -11.86 -19.99 0.23
C PHE A 44 -12.75 -19.49 -0.92
N GLY A 45 -12.35 -19.74 -2.18
CA GLY A 45 -13.07 -19.28 -3.37
C GLY A 45 -12.60 -17.92 -3.88
N GLU A 46 -13.17 -17.51 -5.02
CA GLU A 46 -12.82 -16.26 -5.67
C GLU A 46 -13.24 -15.04 -4.84
N PRO A 47 -12.47 -13.94 -4.85
CA PRO A 47 -12.91 -12.68 -4.29
C PRO A 47 -14.14 -12.18 -5.06
N PHE A 48 -15.10 -11.56 -4.37
CA PHE A 48 -16.27 -10.98 -5.02
C PHE A 48 -15.94 -9.71 -5.82
N GLY A 49 -14.75 -9.15 -5.65
CA GLY A 49 -14.25 -8.01 -6.39
C GLY A 49 -12.74 -7.97 -6.41
N VAL A 50 -12.19 -7.59 -7.56
CA VAL A 50 -10.77 -7.28 -7.75
C VAL A 50 -10.67 -5.94 -8.44
N GLU A 51 -9.96 -5.01 -7.82
CA GLU A 51 -9.77 -3.66 -8.34
C GLU A 51 -8.30 -3.40 -8.65
N GLU A 52 -8.04 -2.65 -9.71
CA GLU A 52 -6.72 -2.14 -10.03
C GLU A 52 -6.71 -0.61 -10.10
N ILE A 53 -5.60 -0.01 -9.64
CA ILE A 53 -5.39 1.43 -9.68
C ILE A 53 -3.95 1.67 -10.18
N HIS A 54 -3.80 2.46 -11.23
CA HIS A 54 -2.51 2.79 -11.80
C HIS A 54 -2.04 4.17 -11.36
N GLY A 55 -0.71 4.28 -11.16
CA GLY A 55 -0.06 5.52 -10.79
C GLY A 55 -0.28 5.91 -9.33
N ASN A 56 0.43 6.95 -8.94
CA ASN A 56 0.38 7.62 -7.65
C ASN A 56 1.16 8.94 -7.76
N ILE A 57 1.11 9.76 -6.73
CA ILE A 57 2.12 10.79 -6.51
C ILE A 57 3.14 10.30 -5.49
N ALA A 58 4.44 10.42 -5.80
CA ALA A 58 5.49 10.24 -4.80
C ALA A 58 5.53 11.50 -3.91
N LEU A 59 5.55 11.30 -2.59
CA LEU A 59 5.60 12.41 -1.65
C LEU A 59 7.05 12.85 -1.43
N ASN A 60 7.26 14.15 -1.24
CA ASN A 60 8.60 14.71 -1.05
C ASN A 60 9.34 14.05 0.12
N GLU A 61 8.66 13.81 1.23
CA GLU A 61 9.24 13.14 2.40
C GLU A 61 9.67 11.70 2.10
N GLY A 62 8.92 11.00 1.26
CA GLY A 62 9.25 9.63 0.82
C GLY A 62 10.45 9.61 -0.13
N ILE A 63 10.49 10.55 -1.08
CA ILE A 63 11.64 10.70 -2.00
C ILE A 63 12.92 11.01 -1.20
N GLN A 64 12.85 11.95 -0.26
CA GLN A 64 14.00 12.34 0.58
C GLN A 64 14.53 11.14 1.35
N LEU A 65 13.68 10.43 2.08
CA LEU A 65 14.10 9.23 2.82
C LEU A 65 14.67 8.14 1.90
N ALA A 66 14.07 7.91 0.72
CA ALA A 66 14.58 6.93 -0.23
C ALA A 66 16.01 7.28 -0.71
N LEU A 67 16.28 8.55 -0.98
CA LEU A 67 17.60 9.04 -1.36
C LEU A 67 18.61 8.93 -0.21
N GLU A 68 18.20 9.22 1.02
CA GLU A 68 19.01 9.05 2.23
C GLU A 68 19.40 7.60 2.44
N ILE A 69 18.45 6.66 2.26
CA ILE A 69 18.70 5.21 2.35
C ILE A 69 19.69 4.75 1.27
N ILE A 70 19.54 5.21 0.03
CA ILE A 70 20.44 4.88 -1.08
C ILE A 70 21.86 5.39 -0.79
N ALA A 71 21.98 6.60 -0.22
CA ALA A 71 23.26 7.21 0.11
C ALA A 71 23.88 6.65 1.42
N GLY A 72 23.13 5.87 2.20
CA GLY A 72 23.57 5.37 3.51
C GLY A 72 23.73 6.47 4.58
N ILE A 73 23.00 7.57 4.44
CA ILE A 73 23.04 8.73 5.37
C ILE A 73 21.74 8.88 6.17
N ASP A 74 20.81 7.94 6.04
CA ASP A 74 19.55 7.98 6.75
C ASP A 74 19.75 7.90 8.27
N THR A 75 19.11 8.81 9.00
CA THR A 75 19.13 8.86 10.46
C THR A 75 17.94 8.16 11.09
N THR A 76 16.93 7.79 10.27
CA THR A 76 15.74 7.10 10.74
C THR A 76 15.98 5.60 10.86
N SER A 77 15.57 5.02 11.98
CA SER A 77 15.62 3.56 12.20
C SER A 77 14.53 2.82 11.43
N SER A 78 13.44 3.49 11.04
CA SER A 78 12.28 2.88 10.39
C SER A 78 12.36 3.07 8.88
N LYS A 79 12.29 1.96 8.16
CA LYS A 79 12.21 1.90 6.69
C LYS A 79 10.86 1.26 6.31
N TRP A 80 10.51 1.23 5.03
CA TRP A 80 9.29 0.55 4.57
C TRP A 80 9.49 -0.98 4.51
N SER A 81 9.98 -1.56 5.61
CA SER A 81 10.25 -2.98 5.81
C SER A 81 9.08 -3.70 6.49
N ASN A 82 9.13 -5.02 6.58
CA ASN A 82 8.07 -5.80 7.27
C ASN A 82 7.81 -5.31 8.70
N ALA A 83 8.87 -4.96 9.43
CA ALA A 83 8.74 -4.56 10.84
C ALA A 83 8.12 -3.18 11.06
N SER A 84 8.14 -2.31 10.05
CA SER A 84 7.77 -0.90 10.21
C SER A 84 6.87 -0.33 9.13
N ALA A 85 6.69 -1.02 7.99
CA ALA A 85 5.77 -0.58 6.96
C ALA A 85 4.31 -0.86 7.30
N TYR A 86 3.46 0.07 6.90
CA TYR A 86 2.01 -0.05 6.95
C TYR A 86 1.42 0.40 5.63
N LEU A 87 0.37 -0.27 5.18
CA LEU A 87 -0.50 0.28 4.14
C LEU A 87 -1.63 1.05 4.81
N GLY A 88 -1.81 2.29 4.37
CA GLY A 88 -2.84 3.19 4.88
C GLY A 88 -3.96 3.40 3.87
N VAL A 89 -5.18 3.50 4.39
CA VAL A 89 -6.40 3.82 3.63
C VAL A 89 -7.19 4.91 4.36
N GLY A 90 -7.89 5.75 3.59
CA GLY A 90 -8.72 6.83 4.15
C GLY A 90 -9.90 7.17 3.23
N ASP A 91 -10.82 7.99 3.74
CA ASP A 91 -12.03 8.41 3.03
C ASP A 91 -11.93 9.82 2.42
N SER A 92 -10.72 10.37 2.28
CA SER A 92 -10.55 11.69 1.69
C SER A 92 -10.31 11.61 0.19
N ASN A 93 -11.02 12.44 -0.55
CA ASN A 93 -10.82 12.70 -1.98
C ASN A 93 -10.04 14.00 -2.26
N THR A 94 -9.37 14.55 -1.25
CA THR A 94 -8.53 15.76 -1.42
C THR A 94 -7.45 15.52 -2.47
N ALA A 95 -7.34 16.42 -3.44
CA ALA A 95 -6.39 16.31 -4.56
C ALA A 95 -4.97 15.98 -4.09
N GLU A 96 -4.30 15.10 -4.84
CA GLU A 96 -2.92 14.68 -4.56
C GLU A 96 -1.94 15.85 -4.71
N SER A 97 -1.01 15.98 -3.75
CA SER A 97 0.11 16.94 -3.83
C SER A 97 1.38 16.31 -3.23
N ALA A 98 2.52 16.51 -3.88
CA ALA A 98 3.80 16.00 -3.42
C ALA A 98 4.24 16.54 -2.04
N THR A 99 3.67 17.66 -1.61
CA THR A 99 3.96 18.30 -0.32
C THR A 99 3.13 17.74 0.84
N GLN A 100 2.18 16.85 0.58
CA GLN A 100 1.40 16.20 1.64
C GLN A 100 2.27 15.23 2.44
N THR A 101 1.93 15.07 3.72
CA THR A 101 2.68 14.24 4.68
C THR A 101 1.83 13.08 5.21
N GLY A 102 0.95 12.53 4.38
CA GLY A 102 0.11 11.38 4.74
C GLY A 102 -1.29 11.43 4.14
N LEU A 103 -2.14 10.58 4.67
CA LEU A 103 -3.55 10.55 4.33
C LEU A 103 -4.25 11.85 4.78
N GLN A 104 -5.19 12.32 3.97
CA GLN A 104 -5.88 13.59 4.20
C GLN A 104 -7.25 13.42 4.87
N ALA A 105 -7.72 12.19 5.08
CA ALA A 105 -8.93 11.93 5.86
C ALA A 105 -8.81 12.48 7.28
N ALA A 106 -9.86 13.10 7.77
CA ALA A 106 -9.88 13.70 9.12
C ALA A 106 -10.04 12.64 10.22
N THR A 107 -10.92 11.66 10.01
CA THR A 107 -11.29 10.65 11.02
C THR A 107 -11.22 9.22 10.51
N ASN A 108 -11.75 8.97 9.30
CA ASN A 108 -11.81 7.62 8.73
C ASN A 108 -10.52 7.29 7.98
N LYS A 109 -9.46 6.98 8.73
CA LYS A 109 -8.20 6.46 8.21
C LYS A 109 -7.71 5.31 9.07
N ALA A 110 -7.09 4.34 8.42
CA ALA A 110 -6.55 3.16 9.07
C ALA A 110 -5.21 2.77 8.44
N TYR A 111 -4.33 2.23 9.27
CA TYR A 111 -3.00 1.76 8.90
C TYR A 111 -2.88 0.30 9.30
N LYS A 112 -2.60 -0.56 8.34
CA LYS A 112 -2.47 -2.00 8.55
C LYS A 112 -1.02 -2.43 8.36
N ALA A 113 -0.48 -3.14 9.34
CA ALA A 113 0.85 -3.73 9.26
C ALA A 113 0.94 -4.72 8.09
N MET A 114 2.14 -4.92 7.58
CA MET A 114 2.39 -5.87 6.49
C MET A 114 1.95 -7.28 6.85
N ASP A 115 1.39 -7.98 5.89
CA ASP A 115 1.24 -9.42 5.96
C ASP A 115 2.62 -10.07 6.11
N SER A 116 2.69 -11.25 6.73
CA SER A 116 3.94 -11.98 6.92
C SER A 116 4.69 -12.12 5.60
N THR A 117 6.00 -11.95 5.62
CA THR A 117 6.93 -12.01 4.48
C THR A 117 6.91 -10.80 3.53
N TYR A 118 6.01 -9.84 3.69
CA TYR A 118 6.00 -8.61 2.89
C TYR A 118 6.71 -7.45 3.61
N PRO A 119 7.34 -6.51 2.85
CA PRO A 119 7.41 -6.45 1.39
C PRO A 119 8.30 -7.54 0.79
N GLN A 120 8.02 -7.88 -0.47
CA GLN A 120 8.82 -8.81 -1.27
C GLN A 120 9.40 -8.09 -2.48
N ARG A 121 10.55 -8.57 -2.96
CA ARG A 121 11.17 -8.09 -4.20
C ARG A 121 11.27 -9.22 -5.22
N THR A 122 10.72 -8.99 -6.39
CA THR A 122 10.89 -9.87 -7.56
C THR A 122 11.45 -9.05 -8.72
N ASN A 123 12.67 -9.34 -9.12
CA ASN A 123 13.39 -8.55 -10.12
C ASN A 123 13.45 -7.06 -9.71
N GLN A 124 12.91 -6.15 -10.53
CA GLN A 124 12.85 -4.71 -10.30
C GLN A 124 11.55 -4.25 -9.63
N THR A 125 10.71 -5.17 -9.16
CA THR A 125 9.43 -4.86 -8.51
C THR A 125 9.52 -5.10 -7.00
N LEU A 126 9.13 -4.09 -6.22
CA LEU A 126 8.83 -4.21 -4.80
C LEU A 126 7.32 -4.33 -4.64
N GLU A 127 6.88 -5.24 -3.77
CA GLU A 127 5.48 -5.45 -3.44
C GLU A 127 5.26 -5.39 -1.94
N TRP A 128 4.35 -4.53 -1.51
CA TRP A 128 3.81 -4.45 -0.14
C TRP A 128 2.41 -5.03 -0.13
N ARG A 129 2.05 -5.75 0.91
CA ARG A 129 0.72 -6.31 1.07
C ARG A 129 0.27 -6.23 2.52
N ALA A 130 -0.97 -5.80 2.71
CA ALA A 130 -1.63 -5.80 4.02
C ALA A 130 -3.11 -6.18 3.85
N THR A 131 -3.60 -7.04 4.73
CA THR A 131 -4.98 -7.53 4.71
C THR A 131 -5.77 -6.94 5.87
N PHE A 132 -6.78 -6.15 5.55
CA PHE A 132 -7.76 -5.57 6.47
C PHE A 132 -8.88 -6.58 6.70
N GLY A 133 -8.98 -7.10 7.92
CA GLY A 133 -9.98 -8.08 8.31
C GLY A 133 -11.40 -7.53 8.41
N SER A 134 -12.33 -8.36 8.89
CA SER A 134 -13.77 -8.08 8.89
C SER A 134 -14.17 -6.83 9.68
N SER A 135 -13.42 -6.47 10.70
CA SER A 135 -13.66 -5.29 11.54
C SER A 135 -12.76 -4.09 11.24
N ASP A 136 -11.77 -4.23 10.32
CA ASP A 136 -10.80 -3.19 10.02
C ASP A 136 -11.33 -2.24 8.93
N ALA A 137 -11.14 -0.92 9.12
CA ALA A 137 -11.34 0.10 8.09
C ALA A 137 -12.69 0.03 7.35
N ASN A 138 -13.77 -0.19 8.09
CA ASN A 138 -15.14 -0.32 7.55
C ASN A 138 -15.73 1.06 7.21
N PHE A 139 -15.18 1.68 6.18
CA PHE A 139 -15.57 2.98 5.63
C PHE A 139 -15.25 3.04 4.14
N ALA A 140 -15.54 4.17 3.49
CA ALA A 140 -15.24 4.37 2.06
C ALA A 140 -13.71 4.46 1.84
N TRP A 141 -13.17 3.66 0.93
CA TRP A 141 -11.76 3.70 0.56
C TRP A 141 -11.56 4.61 -0.64
N GLU A 142 -11.04 5.82 -0.37
CA GLU A 142 -10.82 6.88 -1.36
C GLU A 142 -9.34 7.17 -1.59
N GLU A 143 -8.48 6.96 -0.57
CA GLU A 143 -7.05 7.26 -0.63
C GLU A 143 -6.20 6.15 -0.06
N TYR A 144 -4.95 6.07 -0.54
CA TYR A 144 -4.01 4.98 -0.26
C TYR A 144 -2.60 5.51 -0.07
N THR A 145 -1.82 4.91 0.83
CA THR A 145 -0.40 5.20 1.06
C THR A 145 0.37 3.98 1.54
N VAL A 146 1.70 3.97 1.37
CA VAL A 146 2.62 3.16 2.19
C VAL A 146 3.44 4.08 3.07
N VAL A 147 3.46 3.80 4.36
CA VAL A 147 4.12 4.60 5.40
C VAL A 147 5.01 3.71 6.26
N ASN A 148 6.06 4.27 6.88
CA ASN A 148 6.97 3.53 7.77
C ASN A 148 6.65 3.65 9.25
N ALA A 149 5.38 3.87 9.58
CA ALA A 149 4.83 3.87 10.94
C ALA A 149 3.35 3.53 10.92
N SER A 150 2.76 3.24 12.08
CA SER A 150 1.33 2.93 12.23
C SER A 150 0.40 4.14 12.16
N SER A 151 0.90 5.28 11.68
CA SER A 151 0.15 6.55 11.56
C SER A 151 0.87 7.52 10.62
N ASP A 152 0.27 8.70 10.35
CA ASP A 152 0.88 9.79 9.56
C ASP A 152 2.14 10.42 10.22
N THR A 153 2.54 9.99 11.42
CA THR A 153 3.81 10.43 12.02
C THR A 153 5.03 9.82 11.36
N GLY A 154 4.85 8.77 10.56
CA GLY A 154 5.89 8.18 9.72
C GLY A 154 6.13 8.96 8.43
N LYS A 155 7.05 8.45 7.61
CA LYS A 155 7.32 8.95 6.27
C LYS A 155 6.51 8.17 5.26
N ASN A 156 5.59 8.85 4.58
CA ASN A 156 4.78 8.28 3.53
C ASN A 156 5.57 8.32 2.21
N LEU A 157 5.70 7.18 1.54
CA LEU A 157 6.43 7.09 0.28
C LEU A 157 5.63 7.72 -0.86
N ASN A 158 4.33 7.51 -0.84
CA ASN A 158 3.43 7.92 -1.91
C ASN A 158 2.02 8.17 -1.38
N ARG A 159 1.19 8.78 -2.23
CA ARG A 159 -0.27 8.86 -2.01
C ARG A 159 -1.00 8.65 -3.33
N LYS A 160 -2.14 7.97 -3.27
CA LYS A 160 -3.04 7.74 -4.41
C LYS A 160 -4.47 8.02 -4.01
N ILE A 161 -5.23 8.66 -4.90
CA ILE A 161 -6.68 8.81 -4.79
C ILE A 161 -7.37 7.92 -5.81
N SER A 162 -8.32 7.14 -5.37
CA SER A 162 -9.24 6.38 -6.22
C SER A 162 -10.36 5.80 -5.38
N SER A 163 -11.60 6.19 -5.64
CA SER A 163 -12.76 5.58 -4.97
C SER A 163 -12.91 4.11 -5.35
N LYS A 164 -12.98 3.25 -4.34
CA LYS A 164 -13.15 1.80 -4.51
C LYS A 164 -14.34 1.24 -3.73
N GLY A 165 -15.20 2.12 -3.28
CA GLY A 165 -16.40 1.79 -2.52
C GLY A 165 -16.17 1.71 -1.02
N THR A 166 -17.20 1.29 -0.30
CA THR A 166 -17.21 1.18 1.16
C THR A 166 -16.97 -0.27 1.56
N LYS A 167 -15.93 -0.50 2.34
CA LYS A 167 -15.71 -1.80 2.97
C LYS A 167 -16.73 -1.97 4.08
N ALA A 168 -17.48 -3.06 4.06
CA ALA A 168 -18.46 -3.39 5.07
C ALA A 168 -17.87 -4.31 6.16
N SER A 169 -18.51 -4.34 7.33
CA SER A 169 -18.24 -5.38 8.33
C SER A 169 -18.52 -6.76 7.72
N GLY A 170 -17.75 -7.77 8.11
CA GLY A 170 -17.84 -9.11 7.54
C GLY A 170 -17.15 -9.26 6.18
N GLU A 171 -16.42 -8.24 5.72
CA GLU A 171 -15.56 -8.32 4.54
C GLU A 171 -14.09 -8.22 4.92
N SER A 172 -13.22 -8.95 4.24
CA SER A 172 -11.79 -8.68 4.25
C SER A 172 -11.34 -8.11 2.90
N TRP A 173 -10.53 -7.04 2.95
CA TRP A 173 -9.96 -6.43 1.77
C TRP A 173 -8.43 -6.46 1.87
N THR A 174 -7.78 -7.09 0.90
CA THR A 174 -6.32 -7.15 0.81
C THR A 174 -5.83 -6.08 -0.14
N LEU A 175 -5.05 -5.14 0.38
CA LEU A 175 -4.40 -4.07 -0.40
C LEU A 175 -2.99 -4.50 -0.75
N VAL A 176 -2.66 -4.40 -2.04
CA VAL A 176 -1.33 -4.68 -2.60
C VAL A 176 -0.83 -3.42 -3.29
N LEU A 177 0.41 -3.03 -3.01
CA LEU A 177 1.13 -1.99 -3.74
C LEU A 177 2.33 -2.61 -4.42
N GLN A 178 2.47 -2.42 -5.73
CA GLN A 178 3.64 -2.76 -6.52
C GLN A 178 4.31 -1.50 -7.07
N ILE A 179 5.62 -1.40 -6.90
CA ILE A 179 6.44 -0.35 -7.53
C ILE A 179 7.52 -1.03 -8.35
N THR A 180 7.50 -0.81 -9.66
CA THR A 180 8.47 -1.37 -10.61
C THR A 180 9.35 -0.26 -11.16
N ALA A 181 10.67 -0.45 -11.09
CA ALA A 181 11.69 0.41 -11.71
C ALA A 181 12.07 -0.10 -13.10
N SER A 182 12.21 0.79 -14.08
CA SER A 182 12.63 0.45 -15.44
C SER A 182 13.37 1.60 -16.11
#